data_b77349c1435ef3b3144b4ece78af5793
#
_entry.id   b77349c1435ef3b3144b4ece78af5793
#
_cell.length_a   1.000
_cell.length_b   1.000
_cell.length_c   1.000
_cell.angle_alpha   90.00
_cell.angle_beta   90.00
_cell.angle_gamma   90.00
#
_symmetry.space_group_name_H-M   'P 1'
#
loop_
_entity.id
_entity.type
_entity.pdbx_description
1 polymer ?
#
loop_
_entity_poly.entity_id
_entity_poly.type
_entity_poly.pdbx_seq_one_letter_code
_entity_poly.pdbx_strand_id
1 'polypeptide(L)'
;MTTDLLPDTELENKTIKWLATWDINPDVTGKNKPTELVAFEEKYGGKIEWIQCEHGDRYEKLAQMIDSGDGVDFFYAGDKDAFPKGAIRGMFVPVDEYIDFSSPLWEDVQEINDSLVWNDKHYCVITQTTGDNVACVYNKKTVEEAGLTDPAELYANGEWTWDAFHDMLKSFVDVENEKFGIDSWWYEFGLMATTGIPAVEVQNGKLVSNISHPAIERVQNFMYDLYSSGSIALGVGDYGWDTHPEYIGEGKLLFYPVGLYEFYMEKEKWTAKFGEDVGFVPMPRDPDADEYYIPVGMEIGRAHV
;
A
#
# COMPACT_ATOMS: atom_id res chain seq x y z
N MET A 1 -14.65 -8.23 -18.16
CA MET A 1 -15.28 -7.04 -17.52
C MET A 1 -16.56 -6.79 -18.25
N THR A 2 -17.70 -6.71 -17.57
CA THR A 2 -18.94 -6.33 -18.26
C THR A 2 -19.09 -4.81 -18.17
N THR A 3 -19.30 -4.15 -19.31
CA THR A 3 -19.56 -2.71 -19.38
C THR A 3 -21.05 -2.39 -19.20
N ASP A 4 -21.86 -3.41 -18.88
CA ASP A 4 -23.33 -3.29 -18.82
C ASP A 4 -23.80 -2.44 -17.65
N LEU A 5 -22.99 -2.34 -16.59
CA LEU A 5 -23.27 -1.50 -15.42
C LEU A 5 -22.85 -0.04 -15.60
N LEU A 6 -22.05 0.26 -16.63
CA LEU A 6 -21.60 1.62 -16.90
C LEU A 6 -22.73 2.42 -17.58
N PRO A 7 -22.96 3.68 -17.17
CA PRO A 7 -24.03 4.51 -17.74
C PRO A 7 -23.87 4.69 -19.26
N ASP A 8 -24.99 4.70 -19.97
CA ASP A 8 -25.05 5.04 -21.40
C ASP A 8 -25.20 6.56 -21.55
N THR A 9 -24.19 7.29 -21.17
CA THR A 9 -24.15 8.76 -21.20
C THR A 9 -23.15 9.22 -22.25
N GLU A 10 -23.51 10.18 -23.07
CA GLU A 10 -22.55 10.86 -23.93
C GLU A 10 -21.75 11.86 -23.11
N LEU A 11 -20.43 11.72 -23.13
CA LEU A 11 -19.52 12.61 -22.39
C LEU A 11 -19.40 13.94 -23.18
N GLU A 12 -19.62 15.06 -22.48
CA GLU A 12 -19.34 16.39 -23.02
C GLU A 12 -17.83 16.61 -23.19
N ASN A 13 -17.04 16.24 -22.16
CA ASN A 13 -15.58 16.22 -22.21
C ASN A 13 -15.09 14.77 -22.39
N LYS A 14 -14.42 14.52 -23.50
CA LYS A 14 -13.85 13.19 -23.83
C LYS A 14 -12.36 13.09 -23.50
N THR A 15 -11.76 14.16 -22.99
CA THR A 15 -10.35 14.16 -22.54
C THR A 15 -10.32 14.36 -21.05
N ILE A 16 -9.83 13.35 -20.34
CA ILE A 16 -9.64 13.39 -18.87
C ILE A 16 -8.19 13.76 -18.60
N LYS A 17 -7.97 14.86 -17.92
CA LYS A 17 -6.66 15.30 -17.46
C LYS A 17 -6.33 14.62 -16.13
N TRP A 18 -5.38 13.72 -16.17
CA TRP A 18 -4.92 12.93 -15.02
C TRP A 18 -3.59 13.42 -14.49
N LEU A 19 -3.59 13.99 -13.31
CA LEU A 19 -2.38 14.34 -12.56
C LEU A 19 -1.92 13.17 -11.69
N ALA A 20 -0.82 12.53 -12.07
CA ALA A 20 -0.27 11.38 -11.37
C ALA A 20 1.24 11.24 -11.56
N THR A 21 1.84 10.41 -10.72
CA THR A 21 3.27 10.10 -10.79
C THR A 21 3.61 9.05 -11.86
N TRP A 22 2.61 8.39 -12.41
CA TRP A 22 2.77 7.39 -13.49
C TRP A 22 1.80 7.67 -14.64
N ASP A 23 2.18 7.22 -15.82
CA ASP A 23 1.33 7.27 -17.01
C ASP A 23 0.49 5.99 -17.13
N ILE A 24 -0.84 6.13 -17.13
CA ILE A 24 -1.76 5.01 -17.34
C ILE A 24 -1.84 4.60 -18.82
N ASN A 25 -1.41 5.47 -19.73
CA ASN A 25 -1.44 5.15 -21.14
C ASN A 25 -0.42 4.06 -21.45
N PRO A 26 -0.70 3.21 -22.46
CA PRO A 26 0.24 2.19 -22.86
C PRO A 26 1.50 2.83 -23.45
N ASP A 27 2.59 2.09 -23.37
CA ASP A 27 3.81 2.43 -24.10
C ASP A 27 3.54 2.48 -25.63
N VAL A 28 4.54 2.93 -26.38
CA VAL A 28 4.44 3.05 -27.85
C VAL A 28 4.09 1.75 -28.58
N THR A 29 4.19 0.60 -27.89
CA THR A 29 3.84 -0.73 -28.45
C THR A 29 2.37 -1.08 -28.27
N GLY A 30 1.65 -0.41 -27.37
CA GLY A 30 0.26 -0.65 -27.04
C GLY A 30 0.01 -2.00 -26.34
N LYS A 31 1.05 -2.71 -25.91
CA LYS A 31 0.92 -4.08 -25.36
C LYS A 31 0.34 -4.13 -23.95
N ASN A 32 0.50 -3.07 -23.18
CA ASN A 32 0.15 -3.02 -21.76
C ASN A 32 -1.01 -2.06 -21.49
N LYS A 33 -1.97 -1.99 -22.42
CA LYS A 33 -3.12 -1.13 -22.23
C LYS A 33 -4.04 -1.67 -21.14
N PRO A 34 -4.31 -0.90 -20.08
CA PRO A 34 -5.23 -1.33 -19.03
C PRO A 34 -6.64 -1.59 -19.56
N THR A 35 -7.31 -2.60 -19.03
CA THR A 35 -8.67 -2.97 -19.48
C THR A 35 -9.65 -1.84 -19.28
N GLU A 36 -9.50 -1.07 -18.21
CA GLU A 36 -10.32 0.09 -17.87
C GLU A 36 -10.19 1.19 -18.93
N LEU A 37 -8.97 1.45 -19.38
CA LEU A 37 -8.72 2.42 -20.46
C LEU A 37 -9.33 1.96 -21.77
N VAL A 38 -9.23 0.66 -22.11
CA VAL A 38 -9.89 0.10 -23.29
C VAL A 38 -11.41 0.29 -23.22
N ALA A 39 -12.01 -0.06 -22.06
CA ALA A 39 -13.45 0.10 -21.85
C ALA A 39 -13.90 1.58 -21.97
N PHE A 40 -13.13 2.50 -21.41
CA PHE A 40 -13.41 3.93 -21.49
C PHE A 40 -13.35 4.46 -22.92
N GLU A 41 -12.30 4.08 -23.66
CA GLU A 41 -12.15 4.50 -25.06
C GLU A 41 -13.24 3.91 -25.97
N GLU A 42 -13.53 2.60 -25.83
CA GLU A 42 -14.52 1.92 -26.67
C GLU A 42 -15.94 2.38 -26.39
N LYS A 43 -16.31 2.54 -25.10
CA LYS A 43 -17.67 2.92 -24.73
C LYS A 43 -17.94 4.41 -24.95
N TYR A 44 -17.02 5.27 -24.56
CA TYR A 44 -17.24 6.71 -24.52
C TYR A 44 -16.44 7.51 -25.57
N GLY A 45 -15.52 6.89 -26.28
CA GLY A 45 -14.59 7.57 -27.18
C GLY A 45 -13.65 8.52 -26.44
N GLY A 46 -13.40 8.22 -25.16
CA GLY A 46 -12.59 9.05 -24.28
C GLY A 46 -11.09 8.83 -24.45
N LYS A 47 -10.30 9.70 -23.86
CA LYS A 47 -8.84 9.56 -23.74
C LYS A 47 -8.36 10.15 -22.44
N ILE A 48 -7.22 9.64 -21.94
CA ILE A 48 -6.55 10.18 -20.77
C ILE A 48 -5.35 11.01 -21.22
N GLU A 49 -5.28 12.24 -20.74
CA GLU A 49 -4.11 13.11 -20.85
C GLU A 49 -3.36 13.07 -19.52
N TRP A 50 -2.21 12.40 -19.51
CA TRP A 50 -1.37 12.33 -18.33
C TRP A 50 -0.58 13.61 -18.11
N ILE A 51 -0.69 14.15 -16.89
CA ILE A 51 0.09 15.28 -16.42
C ILE A 51 1.03 14.75 -15.35
N GLN A 52 2.30 14.67 -15.68
CA GLN A 52 3.31 14.14 -14.77
C GLN A 52 3.52 15.04 -13.56
N CYS A 53 3.63 14.43 -12.38
CA CYS A 53 4.12 15.08 -11.15
C CYS A 53 5.04 14.13 -10.38
N GLU A 54 5.87 14.69 -9.50
CA GLU A 54 6.63 13.91 -8.55
C GLU A 54 5.79 13.63 -7.30
N HIS A 55 6.11 12.53 -6.60
CA HIS A 55 5.34 12.11 -5.43
C HIS A 55 5.32 13.19 -4.34
N GLY A 56 6.46 13.84 -4.07
CA GLY A 56 6.59 14.89 -3.06
C GLY A 56 5.81 16.17 -3.38
N ASP A 57 5.71 16.54 -4.65
CA ASP A 57 5.21 17.84 -5.10
C ASP A 57 3.78 17.80 -5.63
N ARG A 58 3.13 16.63 -5.64
CA ARG A 58 1.84 16.44 -6.33
C ARG A 58 0.72 17.35 -5.83
N TYR A 59 0.64 17.60 -4.53
CA TYR A 59 -0.38 18.50 -3.96
C TYR A 59 -0.11 19.97 -4.26
N GLU A 60 1.17 20.37 -4.27
CA GLU A 60 1.55 21.73 -4.67
C GLU A 60 1.24 21.96 -6.15
N LYS A 61 1.59 21.00 -7.00
CA LYS A 61 1.27 21.06 -8.42
C LYS A 61 -0.23 21.09 -8.68
N LEU A 62 -1.03 20.29 -7.96
CA LEU A 62 -2.48 20.33 -8.02
C LEU A 62 -3.01 21.72 -7.69
N ALA A 63 -2.54 22.31 -6.57
CA ALA A 63 -2.94 23.66 -6.17
C ALA A 63 -2.58 24.72 -7.21
N GLN A 64 -1.37 24.67 -7.77
CA GLN A 64 -0.94 25.59 -8.84
C GLN A 64 -1.81 25.49 -10.09
N MET A 65 -2.19 24.27 -10.48
CA MET A 65 -3.04 24.05 -11.67
C MET A 65 -4.46 24.54 -11.44
N ILE A 66 -5.00 24.36 -10.23
CA ILE A 66 -6.30 24.92 -9.85
C ILE A 66 -6.27 26.44 -9.91
N ASP A 67 -5.26 27.06 -9.32
CA ASP A 67 -5.11 28.54 -9.27
C ASP A 67 -4.92 29.14 -10.67
N SER A 68 -4.22 28.44 -11.57
CA SER A 68 -4.04 28.89 -12.97
C SER A 68 -5.25 28.65 -13.86
N GLY A 69 -6.23 27.86 -13.42
CA GLY A 69 -7.39 27.48 -14.21
C GLY A 69 -7.09 26.41 -15.27
N ASP A 70 -5.94 25.73 -15.19
CA ASP A 70 -5.54 24.69 -16.15
C ASP A 70 -6.36 23.39 -16.00
N GLY A 71 -7.12 23.27 -14.94
CA GLY A 71 -8.03 22.16 -14.69
C GLY A 71 -7.36 20.80 -14.57
N VAL A 72 -7.70 20.05 -13.53
CA VAL A 72 -7.34 18.63 -13.36
C VAL A 72 -8.64 17.90 -13.13
N ASP A 73 -8.96 16.94 -14.00
CA ASP A 73 -10.20 16.18 -13.86
C ASP A 73 -10.05 15.02 -12.88
N PHE A 74 -8.86 14.44 -12.82
CA PHE A 74 -8.58 13.30 -11.97
C PHE A 74 -7.21 13.43 -11.30
N PHE A 75 -7.19 13.20 -10.00
CA PHE A 75 -5.99 13.24 -9.17
C PHE A 75 -5.89 11.99 -8.32
N TYR A 76 -4.78 11.28 -8.45
CA TYR A 76 -4.50 10.13 -7.58
C TYR A 76 -4.09 10.60 -6.19
N ALA A 77 -4.83 10.15 -5.20
CA ALA A 77 -4.66 10.61 -3.83
C ALA A 77 -4.79 9.45 -2.82
N GLY A 78 -3.88 8.51 -2.91
CA GLY A 78 -3.83 7.32 -2.09
C GLY A 78 -3.24 7.51 -0.69
N ASP A 79 -3.37 8.69 -0.07
CA ASP A 79 -2.75 8.95 1.22
C ASP A 79 -3.60 9.83 2.16
N LYS A 80 -3.12 9.95 3.41
CA LYS A 80 -3.73 10.76 4.47
C LYS A 80 -3.80 12.27 4.16
N ASP A 81 -2.98 12.78 3.26
CA ASP A 81 -3.01 14.19 2.87
C ASP A 81 -4.24 14.50 2.01
N ALA A 82 -4.75 13.49 1.33
CA ALA A 82 -6.00 13.59 0.63
C ALA A 82 -7.20 13.38 1.56
N PHE A 83 -7.26 12.26 2.27
CA PHE A 83 -8.30 11.96 3.23
C PHE A 83 -7.69 11.44 4.54
N PRO A 84 -8.09 11.93 5.69
CA PRO A 84 -9.14 12.94 5.90
C PRO A 84 -8.68 14.41 5.81
N LYS A 85 -7.36 14.66 5.74
CA LYS A 85 -6.79 16.02 5.85
C LYS A 85 -7.30 17.00 4.78
N GLY A 86 -7.30 16.58 3.52
CA GLY A 86 -7.78 17.42 2.41
C GLY A 86 -9.27 17.72 2.50
N ALA A 87 -10.09 16.74 2.88
CA ALA A 87 -11.51 16.92 3.13
C ALA A 87 -11.78 17.93 4.25
N ILE A 88 -11.09 17.78 5.39
CA ILE A 88 -11.21 18.68 6.55
C ILE A 88 -10.83 20.13 6.18
N ARG A 89 -9.83 20.31 5.34
CA ARG A 89 -9.33 21.61 4.89
C ARG A 89 -10.14 22.23 3.75
N GLY A 90 -11.15 21.52 3.24
CA GLY A 90 -11.95 21.99 2.10
C GLY A 90 -11.17 22.06 0.78
N MET A 91 -10.12 21.23 0.64
CA MET A 91 -9.34 21.15 -0.61
C MET A 91 -10.07 20.36 -1.70
N PHE A 92 -11.05 19.57 -1.32
CA PHE A 92 -11.83 18.70 -2.22
C PHE A 92 -13.32 18.90 -1.98
N VAL A 93 -14.11 18.75 -3.02
CA VAL A 93 -15.56 18.79 -2.95
C VAL A 93 -16.14 17.39 -2.71
N PRO A 94 -17.29 17.29 -2.05
CA PRO A 94 -18.02 16.03 -1.95
C PRO A 94 -18.36 15.47 -3.32
N VAL A 95 -18.28 14.16 -3.47
CA VAL A 95 -18.57 13.47 -4.74
C VAL A 95 -19.97 12.85 -4.82
N ASP A 96 -20.74 12.89 -3.72
CA ASP A 96 -22.06 12.26 -3.60
C ASP A 96 -23.09 12.77 -4.60
N GLU A 97 -22.96 13.99 -5.08
CA GLU A 97 -23.84 14.53 -6.11
C GLU A 97 -23.56 13.97 -7.52
N TYR A 98 -22.37 13.39 -7.71
CA TYR A 98 -21.88 12.90 -9.00
C TYR A 98 -21.84 11.37 -9.06
N ILE A 99 -21.83 10.69 -7.90
CA ILE A 99 -21.63 9.25 -7.80
C ILE A 99 -22.76 8.65 -6.96
N ASP A 100 -23.48 7.72 -7.57
CA ASP A 100 -24.46 6.89 -6.87
C ASP A 100 -23.74 5.66 -6.27
N PHE A 101 -23.30 5.77 -5.04
CA PHE A 101 -22.65 4.68 -4.30
C PHE A 101 -23.59 3.49 -4.03
N SER A 102 -24.90 3.63 -4.21
CA SER A 102 -25.84 2.51 -4.08
C SER A 102 -25.88 1.63 -5.34
N SER A 103 -25.24 2.02 -6.41
CA SER A 103 -25.15 1.23 -7.63
C SER A 103 -24.41 -0.08 -7.41
N PRO A 104 -24.84 -1.20 -8.01
CA PRO A 104 -24.11 -2.46 -7.98
C PRO A 104 -22.66 -2.40 -8.49
N LEU A 105 -22.30 -1.32 -9.17
CA LEU A 105 -20.92 -1.05 -9.61
C LEU A 105 -19.93 -0.98 -8.44
N TRP A 106 -20.40 -0.60 -7.26
CA TRP A 106 -19.57 -0.38 -6.05
C TRP A 106 -19.65 -1.54 -5.06
N GLU A 107 -20.38 -2.64 -5.37
CA GLU A 107 -20.64 -3.73 -4.43
C GLU A 107 -19.35 -4.26 -3.78
N ASP A 108 -18.30 -4.49 -4.58
CA ASP A 108 -17.03 -5.04 -4.10
C ASP A 108 -16.20 -4.08 -3.23
N VAL A 109 -16.50 -2.79 -3.26
CA VAL A 109 -15.75 -1.73 -2.56
C VAL A 109 -16.65 -0.86 -1.67
N GLN A 110 -17.90 -1.25 -1.47
CA GLN A 110 -18.89 -0.48 -0.71
C GLN A 110 -18.44 -0.21 0.72
N GLU A 111 -18.05 -1.27 1.44
CA GLU A 111 -17.64 -1.17 2.84
C GLU A 111 -16.48 -0.19 3.04
N ILE A 112 -15.52 -0.19 2.10
CA ILE A 112 -14.36 0.69 2.17
C ILE A 112 -14.76 2.13 1.84
N ASN A 113 -15.59 2.35 0.81
CA ASN A 113 -16.11 3.69 0.52
C ASN A 113 -16.89 4.25 1.71
N ASP A 114 -17.75 3.44 2.35
CA ASP A 114 -18.52 3.84 3.52
C ASP A 114 -17.62 4.20 4.73
N SER A 115 -16.41 3.66 4.81
CA SER A 115 -15.43 3.99 5.85
C SER A 115 -14.74 5.35 5.63
N LEU A 116 -14.74 5.87 4.39
CA LEU A 116 -14.04 7.10 4.01
C LEU A 116 -14.98 8.32 3.93
N VAL A 117 -15.85 8.43 4.91
CA VAL A 117 -16.86 9.50 5.00
C VAL A 117 -16.43 10.55 6.03
N TRP A 118 -16.54 11.82 5.68
CA TRP A 118 -16.35 12.96 6.57
C TRP A 118 -17.58 13.87 6.53
N ASN A 119 -18.17 14.14 7.70
CA ASN A 119 -19.43 14.91 7.83
C ASN A 119 -20.54 14.36 6.90
N ASP A 120 -20.74 13.06 6.92
CA ASP A 120 -21.74 12.33 6.12
C ASP A 120 -21.57 12.50 4.60
N LYS A 121 -20.35 12.76 4.12
CA LYS A 121 -20.04 12.96 2.70
C LYS A 121 -18.76 12.25 2.29
N HIS A 122 -18.76 11.71 1.08
CA HIS A 122 -17.57 11.14 0.43
C HIS A 122 -16.76 12.23 -0.27
N TYR A 123 -15.46 12.22 -0.09
CA TYR A 123 -14.51 13.13 -0.74
C TYR A 123 -13.50 12.40 -1.62
N CYS A 124 -13.52 11.10 -1.59
CA CYS A 124 -12.74 10.22 -2.43
C CYS A 124 -13.55 8.98 -2.79
N VAL A 125 -13.11 8.31 -3.83
CA VAL A 125 -13.75 7.10 -4.33
C VAL A 125 -12.72 6.00 -4.38
N ILE A 126 -13.02 4.90 -3.73
CA ILE A 126 -12.25 3.66 -3.90
C ILE A 126 -12.85 2.92 -5.07
N THR A 127 -12.05 2.67 -6.09
CA THR A 127 -12.47 1.97 -7.30
C THR A 127 -12.15 0.49 -7.24
N GLN A 128 -11.13 0.10 -6.48
CA GLN A 128 -10.78 -1.29 -6.24
C GLN A 128 -9.94 -1.42 -4.97
N THR A 129 -9.97 -2.60 -4.37
CA THR A 129 -8.96 -3.02 -3.39
C THR A 129 -7.85 -3.72 -4.13
N THR A 130 -6.62 -3.29 -3.92
CA THR A 130 -5.47 -3.99 -4.46
C THR A 130 -5.00 -5.03 -3.44
N GLY A 131 -4.45 -6.14 -3.91
CA GLY A 131 -3.75 -7.10 -3.05
C GLY A 131 -2.41 -6.57 -2.55
N ASP A 132 -2.24 -5.26 -2.50
CA ASP A 132 -0.99 -4.56 -2.24
C ASP A 132 -0.69 -4.46 -0.73
N ASN A 133 -0.83 -5.58 -0.09
CA ASN A 133 -0.61 -5.76 1.34
C ASN A 133 0.89 -5.88 1.61
N VAL A 134 1.33 -5.43 2.77
CA VAL A 134 2.69 -5.70 3.21
C VAL A 134 2.79 -7.18 3.61
N ALA A 135 3.54 -7.94 2.82
CA ALA A 135 3.92 -9.30 3.12
C ALA A 135 5.37 -9.35 3.58
N CYS A 136 5.68 -10.30 4.46
CA CYS A 136 7.04 -10.58 4.89
C CYS A 136 7.67 -11.57 3.90
N VAL A 137 8.59 -11.08 3.07
CA VAL A 137 9.30 -11.89 2.07
C VAL A 137 10.56 -12.47 2.70
N TYR A 138 10.88 -13.71 2.37
CA TYR A 138 12.08 -14.41 2.83
C TYR A 138 12.56 -15.43 1.80
N ASN A 139 13.78 -15.92 1.95
CA ASN A 139 14.31 -17.02 1.15
C ASN A 139 14.27 -18.32 1.97
N LYS A 140 13.53 -19.34 1.49
CA LYS A 140 13.36 -20.63 2.19
C LYS A 140 14.67 -21.34 2.43
N LYS A 141 15.57 -21.32 1.45
CA LYS A 141 16.89 -21.92 1.57
C LYS A 141 17.72 -21.25 2.69
N THR A 142 17.66 -19.91 2.78
CA THR A 142 18.33 -19.16 3.87
C THR A 142 17.81 -19.57 5.24
N VAL A 143 16.48 -19.72 5.37
CA VAL A 143 15.83 -20.15 6.61
C VAL A 143 16.27 -21.58 6.99
N GLU A 144 16.27 -22.51 6.03
CA GLU A 144 16.71 -23.90 6.23
C GLU A 144 18.19 -23.97 6.62
N GLU A 145 19.07 -23.28 5.89
CA GLU A 145 20.52 -23.26 6.17
C GLU A 145 20.84 -22.64 7.55
N ALA A 146 20.01 -21.71 8.01
CA ALA A 146 20.10 -21.13 9.35
C ALA A 146 19.54 -22.05 10.45
N GLY A 147 18.93 -23.18 10.10
CA GLY A 147 18.29 -24.10 11.03
C GLY A 147 17.03 -23.52 11.70
N LEU A 148 16.38 -22.56 11.04
CA LEU A 148 15.15 -21.92 11.51
C LEU A 148 13.92 -22.67 10.98
N THR A 149 12.81 -22.59 11.71
CA THR A 149 11.52 -23.10 11.23
C THR A 149 10.98 -22.22 10.10
N ASP A 150 10.42 -22.83 9.04
CA ASP A 150 9.84 -22.08 7.93
C ASP A 150 8.68 -21.17 8.43
N PRO A 151 8.73 -19.85 8.18
CA PRO A 151 7.66 -18.93 8.54
C PRO A 151 6.27 -19.35 8.04
N ALA A 152 6.19 -20.02 6.88
CA ALA A 152 4.92 -20.55 6.35
C ALA A 152 4.39 -21.70 7.22
N GLU A 153 5.25 -22.54 7.78
CA GLU A 153 4.86 -23.57 8.74
C GLU A 153 4.37 -22.98 10.04
N LEU A 154 5.11 -21.98 10.59
CA LEU A 154 4.68 -21.25 11.79
C LEU A 154 3.31 -20.57 11.56
N TYR A 155 3.12 -19.96 10.39
CA TYR A 155 1.84 -19.34 10.04
C TYR A 155 0.70 -20.36 9.99
N ALA A 156 0.90 -21.51 9.33
CA ALA A 156 -0.10 -22.56 9.22
C ALA A 156 -0.52 -23.14 10.58
N ASN A 157 0.40 -23.13 11.56
CA ASN A 157 0.18 -23.58 12.93
C ASN A 157 -0.36 -22.47 13.86
N GLY A 158 -0.50 -21.22 13.39
CA GLY A 158 -0.90 -20.07 14.21
C GLY A 158 0.22 -19.57 15.16
N GLU A 159 1.46 -20.00 14.94
CA GLU A 159 2.65 -19.70 15.76
C GLU A 159 3.49 -18.54 15.17
N TRP A 160 3.13 -18.02 14.00
CA TRP A 160 3.80 -16.88 13.39
C TRP A 160 3.42 -15.58 14.10
N THR A 161 4.11 -15.28 15.19
CA THR A 161 3.88 -14.14 16.09
C THR A 161 5.11 -13.23 16.15
N TRP A 162 4.96 -12.05 16.77
CA TRP A 162 6.09 -11.15 17.05
C TRP A 162 7.23 -11.84 17.80
N ASP A 163 6.91 -12.72 18.74
CA ASP A 163 7.93 -13.45 19.51
C ASP A 163 8.73 -14.39 18.60
N ALA A 164 8.03 -15.20 17.78
CA ALA A 164 8.68 -16.10 16.83
C ALA A 164 9.55 -15.33 15.83
N PHE A 165 9.02 -14.23 15.29
CA PHE A 165 9.74 -13.34 14.38
C PHE A 165 11.01 -12.76 15.02
N HIS A 166 10.91 -12.25 16.24
CA HIS A 166 12.04 -11.68 16.96
C HIS A 166 13.10 -12.73 17.31
N ASP A 167 12.68 -13.94 17.71
CA ASP A 167 13.61 -15.02 18.02
C ASP A 167 14.36 -15.51 16.77
N MET A 168 13.70 -15.57 15.62
CA MET A 168 14.35 -15.86 14.35
C MET A 168 15.38 -14.78 13.99
N LEU A 169 15.04 -13.51 14.13
CA LEU A 169 15.95 -12.39 13.90
C LEU A 169 17.19 -12.46 14.80
N LYS A 170 16.99 -12.64 16.11
CA LYS A 170 18.11 -12.78 17.07
C LYS A 170 19.04 -13.94 16.75
N SER A 171 18.48 -15.03 16.22
CA SER A 171 19.25 -16.20 15.86
C SER A 171 20.04 -16.06 14.57
N PHE A 172 19.56 -15.19 13.66
CA PHE A 172 20.14 -15.03 12.33
C PHE A 172 21.13 -13.87 12.24
N VAL A 173 20.86 -12.74 12.92
CA VAL A 173 21.65 -11.50 12.76
C VAL A 173 23.08 -11.69 13.23
N ASP A 174 24.02 -11.45 12.33
CA ASP A 174 25.46 -11.45 12.57
C ASP A 174 26.10 -10.44 11.58
N VAL A 175 26.17 -9.20 12.02
CA VAL A 175 26.62 -8.08 11.16
C VAL A 175 28.09 -8.27 10.72
N GLU A 176 28.93 -8.91 11.54
CA GLU A 176 30.32 -9.18 11.19
C GLU A 176 30.46 -10.16 10.00
N ASN A 177 29.47 -11.04 9.83
CA ASN A 177 29.36 -11.99 8.73
C ASN A 177 28.32 -11.58 7.67
N GLU A 178 27.97 -10.30 7.58
CA GLU A 178 27.00 -9.74 6.64
C GLU A 178 25.63 -10.45 6.71
N LYS A 179 25.15 -10.79 7.92
CA LYS A 179 23.81 -11.34 8.15
C LYS A 179 22.94 -10.29 8.81
N PHE A 180 21.92 -9.84 8.10
CA PHE A 180 21.03 -8.75 8.50
C PHE A 180 19.60 -9.27 8.73
N GLY A 181 18.86 -8.62 9.59
CA GLY A 181 17.52 -9.08 9.98
C GLY A 181 16.42 -8.60 9.05
N ILE A 182 16.03 -7.34 9.18
CA ILE A 182 14.95 -6.71 8.41
C ILE A 182 15.51 -5.54 7.64
N ASP A 183 15.16 -5.47 6.37
CA ASP A 183 15.37 -4.31 5.52
C ASP A 183 14.09 -4.00 4.78
N SER A 184 13.51 -2.82 4.99
CA SER A 184 12.42 -2.25 4.17
C SER A 184 11.90 -0.98 4.84
N TRP A 185 11.42 -0.03 4.05
CA TRP A 185 10.65 1.12 4.53
C TRP A 185 9.21 0.75 4.96
N TRP A 186 8.76 -0.46 4.64
CA TRP A 186 7.39 -0.92 4.87
C TRP A 186 7.18 -1.64 6.20
N TYR A 187 8.26 -2.02 6.91
CA TYR A 187 8.13 -2.84 8.11
C TYR A 187 7.32 -2.15 9.22
N GLU A 188 7.50 -0.85 9.40
CA GLU A 188 6.78 -0.08 10.43
C GLU A 188 5.28 -0.09 10.14
N PHE A 189 4.90 0.20 8.87
CA PHE A 189 3.51 0.19 8.45
C PHE A 189 2.89 -1.21 8.58
N GLY A 190 3.62 -2.23 8.16
CA GLY A 190 3.19 -3.62 8.27
C GLY A 190 2.98 -4.05 9.72
N LEU A 191 3.94 -3.76 10.62
CA LEU A 191 3.83 -4.10 12.05
C LEU A 191 2.71 -3.32 12.74
N MET A 192 2.56 -2.03 12.47
CA MET A 192 1.45 -1.24 13.02
C MET A 192 0.09 -1.85 12.68
N ALA A 193 -0.09 -2.31 11.45
CA ALA A 193 -1.35 -2.93 11.02
C ALA A 193 -1.67 -4.22 11.79
N THR A 194 -0.67 -4.98 12.23
CA THR A 194 -0.88 -6.27 12.91
C THR A 194 -1.60 -6.15 14.25
N THR A 195 -1.69 -4.95 14.82
CA THR A 195 -2.46 -4.70 16.06
C THR A 195 -3.97 -4.71 15.85
N GLY A 196 -4.44 -4.59 14.59
CA GLY A 196 -5.86 -4.39 14.27
C GLY A 196 -6.42 -3.02 14.70
N ILE A 197 -5.57 -2.14 15.27
CA ILE A 197 -5.97 -0.82 15.77
C ILE A 197 -5.36 0.27 14.89
N PRO A 198 -6.16 1.07 14.18
CA PRO A 198 -5.64 2.20 13.43
C PRO A 198 -5.15 3.30 14.37
N ALA A 199 -4.01 3.93 14.04
CA ALA A 199 -3.47 5.04 14.84
C ALA A 199 -4.42 6.25 14.88
N VAL A 200 -5.22 6.44 13.83
CA VAL A 200 -6.27 7.46 13.72
C VAL A 200 -7.46 6.85 13.00
N GLU A 201 -8.65 7.09 13.51
CA GLU A 201 -9.89 6.64 12.91
C GLU A 201 -10.95 7.76 12.87
N VAL A 202 -11.99 7.58 12.08
CA VAL A 202 -13.16 8.45 12.07
C VAL A 202 -14.29 7.79 12.84
N GLN A 203 -14.68 8.37 13.97
CA GLN A 203 -15.81 7.91 14.76
C GLN A 203 -16.87 9.02 14.86
N ASN A 204 -18.08 8.75 14.41
CA ASN A 204 -19.21 9.71 14.46
C ASN A 204 -18.84 11.09 13.83
N GLY A 205 -18.15 11.07 12.69
CA GLY A 205 -17.72 12.27 11.97
C GLY A 205 -16.61 13.07 12.67
N LYS A 206 -15.87 12.45 13.59
CA LYS A 206 -14.73 13.07 14.29
C LYS A 206 -13.50 12.20 14.18
N LEU A 207 -12.35 12.85 14.01
CA LEU A 207 -11.08 12.16 14.13
C LEU A 207 -10.81 11.78 15.58
N VAL A 208 -10.54 10.51 15.80
CA VAL A 208 -10.12 9.93 17.09
C VAL A 208 -8.68 9.45 16.94
N SER A 209 -7.82 9.90 17.82
CA SER A 209 -6.45 9.44 17.88
C SER A 209 -6.33 8.26 18.84
N ASN A 210 -5.80 7.15 18.35
CA ASN A 210 -5.51 5.95 19.14
C ASN A 210 -4.04 5.85 19.55
N ILE A 211 -3.25 6.94 19.41
CA ILE A 211 -1.80 6.90 19.68
C ILE A 211 -1.44 6.46 21.10
N SER A 212 -2.35 6.66 22.05
CA SER A 212 -2.21 6.21 23.44
C SER A 212 -2.92 4.88 23.71
N HIS A 213 -3.40 4.18 22.67
CA HIS A 213 -4.01 2.87 22.84
C HIS A 213 -2.93 1.85 23.21
N PRO A 214 -3.18 0.93 24.19
CA PRO A 214 -2.17 -0.04 24.63
C PRO A 214 -1.55 -0.89 23.51
N ALA A 215 -2.33 -1.24 22.47
CA ALA A 215 -1.82 -1.96 21.32
C ALA A 215 -0.82 -1.13 20.49
N ILE A 216 -1.09 0.17 20.32
CA ILE A 216 -0.18 1.09 19.64
C ILE A 216 1.11 1.29 20.43
N GLU A 217 1.02 1.48 21.75
CA GLU A 217 2.21 1.55 22.61
C GLU A 217 3.02 0.26 22.56
N ARG A 218 2.35 -0.90 22.56
CA ARG A 218 3.01 -2.21 22.49
C ARG A 218 3.77 -2.42 21.19
N VAL A 219 3.18 -2.10 20.04
CA VAL A 219 3.88 -2.24 18.75
C VAL A 219 5.04 -1.25 18.61
N GLN A 220 4.92 -0.05 19.15
CA GLN A 220 6.02 0.93 19.17
C GLN A 220 7.19 0.42 20.04
N ASN A 221 6.92 -0.17 21.20
CA ASN A 221 7.93 -0.79 22.02
C ASN A 221 8.59 -1.97 21.31
N PHE A 222 7.80 -2.80 20.61
CA PHE A 222 8.33 -3.91 19.82
C PHE A 222 9.25 -3.42 18.68
N MET A 223 8.86 -2.40 17.94
CA MET A 223 9.72 -1.80 16.91
C MET A 223 11.00 -1.21 17.50
N TYR A 224 10.91 -0.58 18.68
CA TYR A 224 12.07 -0.09 19.40
C TYR A 224 13.02 -1.23 19.80
N ASP A 225 12.50 -2.36 20.27
CA ASP A 225 13.28 -3.54 20.61
C ASP A 225 13.97 -4.14 19.38
N LEU A 226 13.29 -4.22 18.25
CA LEU A 226 13.87 -4.65 16.97
C LEU A 226 15.03 -3.73 16.54
N TYR A 227 14.85 -2.41 16.67
CA TYR A 227 15.89 -1.45 16.37
C TYR A 227 17.07 -1.57 17.34
N SER A 228 16.79 -1.61 18.64
CA SER A 228 17.82 -1.65 19.72
C SER A 228 18.62 -2.95 19.71
N SER A 229 18.06 -4.05 19.27
CA SER A 229 18.73 -5.35 19.10
C SER A 229 19.58 -5.46 17.83
N GLY A 230 19.56 -4.43 16.96
CA GLY A 230 20.23 -4.48 15.65
C GLY A 230 19.51 -5.39 14.64
N SER A 231 18.26 -5.74 14.90
CA SER A 231 17.45 -6.55 13.95
C SER A 231 17.01 -5.77 12.72
N ILE A 232 16.98 -4.44 12.79
CA ILE A 232 16.73 -3.58 11.63
C ILE A 232 18.06 -3.27 10.95
N ALA A 233 18.19 -3.58 9.67
CA ALA A 233 19.44 -3.43 8.94
C ALA A 233 19.78 -1.97 8.59
N LEU A 234 18.76 -1.16 8.31
CA LEU A 234 18.92 0.24 7.92
C LEU A 234 19.73 1.05 8.96
N GLY A 235 20.83 1.66 8.52
CA GLY A 235 21.71 2.46 9.36
C GLY A 235 22.66 1.65 10.27
N VAL A 236 22.71 0.32 10.14
CA VAL A 236 23.62 -0.53 10.95
C VAL A 236 24.94 -0.74 10.21
N GLY A 237 26.05 -0.32 10.83
CA GLY A 237 27.39 -0.48 10.26
C GLY A 237 27.51 0.14 8.88
N ASP A 238 28.00 -0.63 7.92
CA ASP A 238 28.20 -0.22 6.53
C ASP A 238 26.95 -0.44 5.64
N TYR A 239 25.83 -0.93 6.22
CA TYR A 239 24.60 -1.19 5.46
C TYR A 239 24.02 0.08 4.82
N GLY A 240 24.12 1.20 5.52
CA GLY A 240 23.58 2.48 5.06
C GLY A 240 22.05 2.59 5.24
N TRP A 241 21.46 3.55 4.51
CA TRP A 241 20.01 3.87 4.61
C TRP A 241 19.23 3.49 3.35
N ASP A 242 19.90 2.95 2.34
CA ASP A 242 19.23 2.42 1.15
C ASP A 242 18.77 0.97 1.40
N THR A 243 17.71 0.56 0.75
CA THR A 243 17.21 -0.82 0.84
C THR A 243 17.93 -1.73 -0.15
N HIS A 244 18.17 -2.96 0.26
CA HIS A 244 18.91 -3.98 -0.50
C HIS A 244 18.11 -5.28 -0.62
N PRO A 245 16.97 -5.26 -1.36
CA PRO A 245 16.10 -6.45 -1.50
C PRO A 245 16.81 -7.66 -2.11
N GLU A 246 17.87 -7.44 -2.91
CA GLU A 246 18.71 -8.49 -3.48
C GLU A 246 19.41 -9.35 -2.42
N TYR A 247 19.64 -8.82 -1.23
CA TYR A 247 20.25 -9.57 -0.11
C TYR A 247 19.39 -10.73 0.38
N ILE A 248 18.09 -10.75 0.09
CA ILE A 248 17.23 -11.92 0.29
C ILE A 248 17.72 -13.09 -0.57
N GLY A 249 17.93 -12.85 -1.87
CA GLY A 249 18.43 -13.87 -2.81
C GLY A 249 19.86 -14.32 -2.51
N GLU A 250 20.68 -13.42 -1.95
CA GLU A 250 22.07 -13.69 -1.54
C GLU A 250 22.17 -14.42 -0.20
N GLY A 251 21.07 -14.58 0.53
CA GLY A 251 21.05 -15.20 1.86
C GLY A 251 21.68 -14.33 2.95
N LYS A 252 21.79 -13.02 2.73
CA LYS A 252 22.34 -12.04 3.66
C LYS A 252 21.27 -11.36 4.50
N LEU A 253 20.04 -11.31 4.02
CA LEU A 253 18.89 -10.69 4.68
C LEU A 253 17.85 -11.75 4.99
N LEU A 254 17.31 -11.76 6.23
CA LEU A 254 16.33 -12.75 6.64
C LEU A 254 14.93 -12.39 6.15
N PHE A 255 14.48 -11.13 6.37
CA PHE A 255 13.14 -10.67 6.03
C PHE A 255 13.14 -9.33 5.29
N TYR A 256 12.28 -9.26 4.27
CA TYR A 256 12.01 -8.04 3.51
C TYR A 256 10.50 -7.79 3.45
N PRO A 257 9.94 -7.05 4.41
CA PRO A 257 8.54 -6.64 4.34
C PRO A 257 8.28 -5.69 3.17
N VAL A 258 7.39 -6.07 2.26
CA VAL A 258 7.11 -5.30 1.04
C VAL A 258 5.70 -5.56 0.52
N GLY A 259 5.16 -4.62 -0.22
CA GLY A 259 3.90 -4.81 -0.94
C GLY A 259 4.01 -5.88 -2.03
N LEU A 260 2.97 -6.68 -2.20
CA LEU A 260 2.95 -7.76 -3.20
C LEU A 260 3.08 -7.27 -4.65
N TYR A 261 2.94 -5.96 -4.89
CA TYR A 261 3.17 -5.34 -6.20
C TYR A 261 4.56 -5.65 -6.76
N GLU A 262 5.57 -5.79 -5.93
CA GLU A 262 6.93 -6.15 -6.34
C GLU A 262 6.97 -7.45 -7.16
N PHE A 263 6.01 -8.37 -6.92
CA PHE A 263 5.95 -9.66 -7.61
C PHE A 263 5.21 -9.59 -8.95
N TYR A 264 4.20 -8.76 -9.10
CA TYR A 264 3.43 -8.70 -10.35
C TYR A 264 3.86 -7.60 -11.30
N MET A 265 4.41 -6.49 -10.80
CA MET A 265 4.94 -5.42 -11.63
C MET A 265 6.26 -5.79 -12.31
N GLU A 266 7.10 -6.57 -11.63
CA GLU A 266 8.42 -6.95 -12.12
C GLU A 266 8.61 -8.48 -12.26
N LYS A 267 7.60 -9.16 -12.80
CA LYS A 267 7.56 -10.65 -12.91
C LYS A 267 8.83 -11.31 -13.41
N GLU A 268 9.56 -10.65 -14.31
CA GLU A 268 10.79 -11.19 -14.89
C GLU A 268 12.04 -10.90 -14.04
N LYS A 269 11.90 -10.09 -12.99
CA LYS A 269 13.04 -9.61 -12.18
C LYS A 269 13.01 -10.06 -10.72
N TRP A 270 11.87 -10.53 -10.20
CA TRP A 270 11.75 -10.86 -8.79
C TRP A 270 12.68 -12.02 -8.38
N THR A 271 12.90 -13.01 -9.24
CA THR A 271 13.87 -14.11 -8.98
C THR A 271 15.29 -13.60 -8.87
N ALA A 272 15.67 -12.54 -9.61
CA ALA A 272 16.99 -11.92 -9.49
C ALA A 272 17.17 -11.18 -8.15
N LYS A 273 16.08 -10.61 -7.61
CA LYS A 273 16.10 -9.93 -6.30
C LYS A 273 16.04 -10.91 -5.13
N PHE A 274 15.08 -11.85 -5.16
CA PHE A 274 14.69 -12.64 -4.00
C PHE A 274 15.17 -14.11 -4.07
N GLY A 275 15.70 -14.54 -5.20
CA GLY A 275 16.07 -15.94 -5.45
C GLY A 275 14.90 -16.80 -5.93
N GLU A 276 15.21 -18.05 -6.30
CA GLU A 276 14.20 -19.02 -6.80
C GLU A 276 13.35 -19.59 -5.66
N ASP A 277 13.92 -19.68 -4.45
CA ASP A 277 13.28 -20.25 -3.25
C ASP A 277 12.56 -19.21 -2.41
N VAL A 278 12.02 -18.19 -3.04
CA VAL A 278 11.29 -17.11 -2.33
C VAL A 278 10.01 -17.65 -1.70
N GLY A 279 9.79 -17.25 -0.44
CA GLY A 279 8.55 -17.42 0.30
C GLY A 279 8.01 -16.09 0.77
N PHE A 280 6.73 -16.06 1.09
CA PHE A 280 6.11 -14.91 1.75
C PHE A 280 5.00 -15.36 2.69
N VAL A 281 4.85 -14.63 3.77
CA VAL A 281 3.80 -14.80 4.79
C VAL A 281 3.27 -13.41 5.14
N PRO A 282 2.08 -13.27 5.77
CA PRO A 282 1.68 -12.00 6.34
C PRO A 282 2.72 -11.52 7.36
N MET A 283 2.68 -10.25 7.74
CA MET A 283 3.46 -9.79 8.88
C MET A 283 3.10 -10.62 10.12
N PRO A 284 4.06 -10.84 11.05
CA PRO A 284 3.82 -11.67 12.22
C PRO A 284 2.71 -11.09 13.09
N ARG A 285 1.82 -11.93 13.61
CA ARG A 285 0.67 -11.54 14.41
C ARG A 285 1.12 -10.91 15.74
N ASP A 286 0.49 -9.81 16.13
CA ASP A 286 0.56 -9.30 17.51
C ASP A 286 0.12 -10.42 18.47
N PRO A 287 0.90 -10.75 19.52
CA PRO A 287 0.55 -11.81 20.47
C PRO A 287 -0.83 -11.65 21.13
N ASP A 288 -1.29 -10.39 21.29
CA ASP A 288 -2.56 -10.07 21.91
C ASP A 288 -3.71 -9.93 20.90
N ALA A 289 -3.43 -10.03 19.60
CA ALA A 289 -4.44 -10.02 18.55
C ALA A 289 -5.03 -11.43 18.34
N ASP A 290 -6.32 -11.48 18.06
CA ASP A 290 -7.07 -12.72 17.80
C ASP A 290 -6.86 -13.25 16.38
N GLU A 291 -6.50 -12.37 15.42
CA GLU A 291 -6.32 -12.69 14.01
C GLU A 291 -5.04 -12.05 13.42
N TYR A 292 -4.71 -12.42 12.19
CA TYR A 292 -3.66 -11.77 11.41
C TYR A 292 -4.25 -10.56 10.70
N TYR A 293 -3.97 -9.37 11.21
CA TYR A 293 -4.34 -8.11 10.57
C TYR A 293 -3.25 -7.68 9.60
N ILE A 294 -3.65 -7.31 8.39
CA ILE A 294 -2.75 -6.86 7.34
C ILE A 294 -3.22 -5.51 6.79
N PRO A 295 -2.31 -4.62 6.39
CA PRO A 295 -2.71 -3.39 5.72
C PRO A 295 -3.33 -3.74 4.37
N VAL A 296 -4.37 -3.02 3.99
CA VAL A 296 -5.02 -3.14 2.69
C VAL A 296 -4.55 -1.99 1.81
N GLY A 297 -4.06 -2.31 0.62
CA GLY A 297 -3.84 -1.34 -0.44
C GLY A 297 -5.16 -0.94 -1.06
N MET A 298 -5.36 0.34 -1.30
CA MET A 298 -6.57 0.91 -1.91
C MET A 298 -6.17 1.81 -3.06
N GLU A 299 -6.79 1.62 -4.23
CA GLU A 299 -6.74 2.62 -5.29
C GLU A 299 -7.86 3.62 -5.10
N ILE A 300 -7.47 4.86 -4.83
CA ILE A 300 -8.39 5.97 -4.61
C ILE A 300 -8.44 6.85 -5.86
N GLY A 301 -9.60 6.87 -6.51
CA GLY A 301 -9.90 7.82 -7.57
C GLY A 301 -10.53 9.09 -7.02
N ARG A 302 -10.28 10.23 -7.66
CA ARG A 302 -10.90 11.53 -7.31
C ARG A 302 -11.26 12.32 -8.52
N ALA A 303 -12.47 12.89 -8.48
CA ALA A 303 -12.86 13.96 -9.37
C ALA A 303 -12.61 15.31 -8.67
N HIS A 304 -12.05 16.27 -9.39
CA HIS A 304 -12.01 17.67 -9.01
C HIS A 304 -12.95 18.42 -9.96
N VAL A 305 -13.84 19.21 -9.39
CA VAL A 305 -14.71 20.12 -10.15
C VAL A 305 -14.21 21.53 -9.99
#